data_a810fce447c51dbad4bf432e6aa1b65e
#
_entry.id   a810fce447c51dbad4bf432e6aa1b65e
#
_cell.length_a   1.000
_cell.length_b   1.000
_cell.length_c   1.000
_cell.angle_alpha   90.00
_cell.angle_beta   90.00
_cell.angle_gamma   90.00
#
_symmetry.space_group_name_H-M   'P 1'
#
loop_
_entity.id
_entity.type
_entity.pdbx_description
1 polymer ?
#
loop_
_entity_poly.entity_id
_entity_poly.type
_entity_poly.pdbx_seq_one_letter_code
_entity_poly.pdbx_strand_id
1 'polypeptide(L)'
;DRRVVHPCYQAWSYAALIRDYNEYVQDNEISLHPCAYLHNYPRIENDPLDKEQYQDIMKETPAFTYGQREALRTFIKKQIVTGDKEDTLLKIEQGKIKPSKQLQDALANMLKGNQEFVMLDEQKVVYESILDYSCQCQKDGKKRTIIVEGGPGTGKTVIAINLLAELTNRMQFVQYVSKNAAPRTVYQFKLKGHMKKNSVDNLFKGSGSYTEAPRNSVETLLADEAHR
;
A
#
# COMPACT_ATOMS: atom_id res chain seq x y z
N ASP A 1 3.33 -21.11 20.37
CA ASP A 1 3.31 -21.00 18.89
C ASP A 1 2.90 -19.59 18.50
N ARG A 2 3.84 -18.84 17.95
CA ARG A 2 3.51 -17.52 17.36
C ARG A 2 3.09 -17.74 15.91
N ARG A 3 1.91 -17.24 15.53
CA ARG A 3 1.52 -17.18 14.12
C ARG A 3 2.41 -16.12 13.44
N VAL A 4 3.16 -16.51 12.44
CA VAL A 4 4.00 -15.64 11.63
C VAL A 4 3.45 -15.58 10.22
N VAL A 5 3.75 -14.47 9.52
CA VAL A 5 3.38 -14.30 8.12
C VAL A 5 4.20 -15.28 7.28
N HIS A 6 3.57 -15.86 6.25
CA HIS A 6 4.27 -16.75 5.30
C HIS A 6 5.44 -16.00 4.64
N PRO A 7 6.66 -16.56 4.62
CA PRO A 7 7.85 -15.83 4.15
C PRO A 7 7.77 -15.37 2.68
N CYS A 8 7.18 -16.18 1.80
CA CYS A 8 6.95 -15.75 0.42
C CYS A 8 5.95 -14.58 0.33
N TYR A 9 4.90 -14.61 1.16
CA TYR A 9 3.95 -13.50 1.22
C TYR A 9 4.63 -12.22 1.73
N GLN A 10 5.50 -12.32 2.72
CA GLN A 10 6.26 -11.19 3.23
C GLN A 10 7.18 -10.59 2.16
N ALA A 11 7.98 -11.41 1.48
CA ALA A 11 8.87 -10.96 0.41
C ALA A 11 8.08 -10.35 -0.76
N TRP A 12 6.99 -10.99 -1.17
CA TRP A 12 6.08 -10.48 -2.19
C TRP A 12 5.46 -9.13 -1.79
N SER A 13 5.09 -8.96 -0.50
CA SER A 13 4.49 -7.72 -0.03
C SER A 13 5.44 -6.54 -0.11
N TYR A 14 6.73 -6.76 0.18
CA TYR A 14 7.75 -5.73 0.04
C TYR A 14 7.96 -5.33 -1.44
N ALA A 15 8.04 -6.32 -2.32
CA ALA A 15 8.15 -6.04 -3.76
C ALA A 15 6.91 -5.32 -4.30
N ALA A 16 5.72 -5.69 -3.86
CA ALA A 16 4.48 -5.01 -4.24
C ALA A 16 4.47 -3.55 -3.77
N LEU A 17 4.93 -3.28 -2.53
CA LEU A 17 5.03 -1.92 -2.00
C LEU A 17 5.99 -1.07 -2.86
N ILE A 18 7.17 -1.59 -3.16
CA ILE A 18 8.15 -0.88 -3.98
C ILE A 18 7.60 -0.63 -5.38
N ARG A 19 7.02 -1.65 -6.04
CA ARG A 19 6.46 -1.53 -7.38
C ARG A 19 5.30 -0.53 -7.46
N ASP A 20 4.42 -0.53 -6.44
CA ASP A 20 3.18 0.23 -6.49
C ASP A 20 3.35 1.68 -6.02
N TYR A 21 4.45 1.98 -5.31
CA TYR A 21 4.63 3.30 -4.69
C TYR A 21 5.99 3.97 -4.94
N ASN A 22 6.98 3.28 -5.50
CA ASN A 22 8.27 3.89 -5.76
C ASN A 22 8.31 4.51 -7.16
N GLU A 23 8.49 5.84 -7.22
CA GLU A 23 8.53 6.61 -8.47
C GLU A 23 9.56 6.06 -9.46
N TYR A 24 10.79 5.82 -9.00
CA TYR A 24 11.87 5.37 -9.88
C TYR A 24 11.59 3.99 -10.50
N VAL A 25 11.01 3.07 -9.70
CA VAL A 25 10.63 1.73 -10.17
C VAL A 25 9.50 1.80 -11.18
N GLN A 26 8.51 2.70 -10.98
CA GLN A 26 7.39 2.88 -11.91
C GLN A 26 7.86 3.52 -13.23
N ASP A 27 8.61 4.61 -13.13
CA ASP A 27 9.01 5.41 -14.31
C ASP A 27 10.02 4.65 -15.20
N ASN A 28 10.80 3.72 -14.63
CA ASN A 28 11.79 2.92 -15.36
C ASN A 28 11.38 1.45 -15.56
N GLU A 29 10.12 1.11 -15.24
CA GLU A 29 9.56 -0.25 -15.39
C GLU A 29 10.47 -1.35 -14.82
N ILE A 30 11.08 -1.11 -13.64
CA ILE A 30 12.05 -2.02 -13.05
C ILE A 30 11.36 -3.30 -12.60
N SER A 31 11.81 -4.44 -13.13
CA SER A 31 11.31 -5.75 -12.74
C SER A 31 11.83 -6.16 -11.37
N LEU A 32 10.92 -6.50 -10.46
CA LEU A 32 11.24 -6.97 -9.12
C LEU A 32 10.99 -8.48 -9.03
N HIS A 33 12.01 -9.21 -8.55
CA HIS A 33 11.99 -10.67 -8.43
C HIS A 33 12.13 -11.09 -6.96
N PRO A 34 11.05 -11.00 -6.15
CA PRO A 34 11.10 -11.37 -4.74
C PRO A 34 11.32 -12.87 -4.55
N CYS A 35 12.07 -13.22 -3.52
CA CYS A 35 12.21 -14.60 -3.06
C CYS A 35 12.41 -14.63 -1.54
N ALA A 36 12.20 -15.78 -0.91
CA ALA A 36 12.50 -16.01 0.49
C ALA A 36 13.57 -17.08 0.66
N TYR A 37 14.57 -16.84 1.53
CA TYR A 37 15.59 -17.84 1.87
C TYR A 37 15.58 -18.17 3.35
N LEU A 38 15.12 -19.37 3.68
CA LEU A 38 15.05 -19.92 5.01
C LEU A 38 16.21 -20.90 5.21
N HIS A 39 17.42 -20.37 5.39
CA HIS A 39 18.67 -21.12 5.36
C HIS A 39 18.78 -22.25 6.41
N ASN A 40 18.10 -22.10 7.55
CA ASN A 40 18.08 -23.09 8.64
C ASN A 40 16.80 -23.93 8.69
N TYR A 41 15.89 -23.79 7.72
CA TYR A 41 14.63 -24.51 7.70
C TYR A 41 14.72 -25.73 6.76
N PRO A 42 14.83 -26.96 7.28
CA PRO A 42 14.76 -28.16 6.44
C PRO A 42 13.32 -28.41 6.00
N ARG A 43 13.11 -28.75 4.74
CA ARG A 43 11.80 -29.19 4.24
C ARG A 43 11.40 -30.50 4.90
N ILE A 44 10.13 -30.63 5.22
CA ILE A 44 9.52 -31.85 5.74
C ILE A 44 8.39 -32.31 4.81
N GLU A 45 7.96 -33.55 4.98
CA GLU A 45 6.80 -34.06 4.28
C GLU A 45 5.52 -33.32 4.76
N ASN A 46 4.64 -32.93 3.84
CA ASN A 46 3.47 -32.08 4.11
C ASN A 46 3.81 -30.74 4.80
N ASP A 47 4.84 -30.07 4.31
CA ASP A 47 5.35 -28.82 4.86
C ASP A 47 4.27 -27.75 4.95
N PRO A 48 4.13 -27.04 6.08
CA PRO A 48 3.22 -25.90 6.21
C PRO A 48 3.40 -24.79 5.18
N LEU A 49 4.63 -24.66 4.61
CA LEU A 49 4.92 -23.70 3.55
C LEU A 49 4.21 -24.06 2.23
N ASP A 50 3.94 -25.35 1.97
CA ASP A 50 3.39 -25.82 0.70
C ASP A 50 1.87 -25.93 0.68
N LYS A 51 1.18 -25.36 1.67
CA LYS A 51 -0.29 -25.38 1.70
C LYS A 51 -0.88 -24.71 0.47
N GLU A 52 -1.96 -25.27 -0.03
CA GLU A 52 -2.68 -24.85 -1.24
C GLU A 52 -2.93 -23.32 -1.31
N GLN A 53 -3.28 -22.72 -0.18
CA GLN A 53 -3.52 -21.28 -0.06
C GLN A 53 -2.31 -20.39 -0.37
N TYR A 54 -1.09 -20.93 -0.39
CA TYR A 54 0.15 -20.18 -0.65
C TYR A 54 0.76 -20.47 -2.03
N GLN A 55 0.24 -21.42 -2.77
CA GLN A 55 0.84 -21.85 -4.03
C GLN A 55 0.91 -20.75 -5.08
N ASP A 56 -0.10 -19.89 -5.18
CA ASP A 56 -0.08 -18.81 -6.16
C ASP A 56 0.99 -17.75 -5.84
N ILE A 57 1.19 -17.45 -4.56
CA ILE A 57 2.26 -16.55 -4.14
C ILE A 57 3.63 -17.19 -4.36
N MET A 58 3.77 -18.49 -4.12
CA MET A 58 5.03 -19.21 -4.30
C MET A 58 5.45 -19.31 -5.77
N LYS A 59 4.53 -19.25 -6.72
CA LYS A 59 4.85 -19.17 -8.16
C LYS A 59 5.54 -17.84 -8.51
N GLU A 60 5.09 -16.74 -7.92
CA GLU A 60 5.68 -15.39 -8.13
C GLU A 60 6.90 -15.16 -7.23
N THR A 61 6.92 -15.75 -6.05
CA THR A 61 7.92 -15.52 -4.99
C THR A 61 8.36 -16.86 -4.42
N PRO A 62 9.36 -17.51 -5.02
CA PRO A 62 9.82 -18.83 -4.57
C PRO A 62 10.47 -18.77 -3.19
N ALA A 63 10.29 -19.86 -2.43
CA ALA A 63 11.00 -20.10 -1.18
C ALA A 63 12.16 -21.09 -1.41
N PHE A 64 13.32 -20.70 -0.94
CA PHE A 64 14.51 -21.57 -0.85
C PHE A 64 14.75 -21.92 0.60
N THR A 65 15.05 -23.18 0.89
CA THR A 65 15.20 -23.70 2.26
C THR A 65 16.59 -24.31 2.46
N TYR A 66 16.82 -24.93 3.61
CA TYR A 66 18.09 -25.59 3.92
C TYR A 66 18.50 -26.55 2.78
N GLY A 67 19.77 -26.50 2.39
CA GLY A 67 20.33 -27.31 1.30
C GLY A 67 20.06 -26.76 -0.11
N GLN A 68 19.21 -25.75 -0.30
CA GLN A 68 18.85 -25.22 -1.62
C GLN A 68 19.66 -23.97 -2.04
N ARG A 69 20.87 -23.81 -1.50
CA ARG A 69 21.75 -22.66 -1.81
C ARG A 69 22.05 -22.52 -3.32
N GLU A 70 22.30 -23.63 -4.01
CA GLU A 70 22.60 -23.58 -5.44
C GLU A 70 21.36 -23.27 -6.28
N ALA A 71 20.18 -23.71 -5.85
CA ALA A 71 18.93 -23.33 -6.50
C ALA A 71 18.66 -21.80 -6.36
N LEU A 72 18.88 -21.25 -5.17
CA LEU A 72 18.81 -19.78 -4.96
C LEU A 72 19.82 -19.05 -5.84
N ARG A 73 21.07 -19.53 -5.89
CA ARG A 73 22.11 -18.94 -6.74
C ARG A 73 21.73 -18.95 -8.21
N THR A 74 21.15 -20.04 -8.68
CA THR A 74 20.67 -20.16 -10.06
C THR A 74 19.52 -19.19 -10.33
N PHE A 75 18.59 -19.05 -9.38
CA PHE A 75 17.51 -18.07 -9.46
C PHE A 75 18.05 -16.64 -9.59
N ILE A 76 18.98 -16.23 -8.72
CA ILE A 76 19.60 -14.90 -8.76
C ILE A 76 20.31 -14.66 -10.10
N LYS A 77 21.15 -15.62 -10.56
CA LYS A 77 21.89 -15.51 -11.82
C LYS A 77 20.99 -15.42 -13.05
N LYS A 78 19.79 -16.02 -13.00
CA LYS A 78 18.82 -15.90 -14.09
C LYS A 78 18.27 -14.49 -14.22
N GLN A 79 18.13 -13.78 -13.11
CA GLN A 79 17.55 -12.43 -13.08
C GLN A 79 18.63 -11.34 -13.24
N ILE A 80 19.82 -11.58 -12.69
CA ILE A 80 20.92 -10.60 -12.69
C ILE A 80 22.06 -11.16 -13.53
N VAL A 81 22.15 -10.69 -14.78
CA VAL A 81 23.18 -11.12 -15.74
C VAL A 81 24.44 -10.25 -15.64
N THR A 82 24.28 -8.97 -15.37
CA THR A 82 25.37 -7.99 -15.25
C THR A 82 25.25 -7.24 -13.93
N GLY A 83 26.38 -6.71 -13.43
CA GLY A 83 26.39 -5.83 -12.27
C GLY A 83 25.69 -4.51 -12.55
N ASP A 84 25.16 -3.88 -11.50
CA ASP A 84 24.54 -2.57 -11.57
C ASP A 84 25.60 -1.50 -11.94
N LYS A 85 25.36 -0.76 -13.02
CA LYS A 85 26.24 0.32 -13.51
C LYS A 85 25.63 1.70 -13.29
N GLU A 86 24.39 1.77 -12.83
CA GLU A 86 23.59 2.99 -12.78
C GLU A 86 23.16 3.37 -11.37
N ASP A 87 23.69 2.72 -10.34
CA ASP A 87 23.30 2.91 -8.94
C ASP A 87 21.78 2.74 -8.72
N THR A 88 21.20 1.72 -9.40
CA THR A 88 19.76 1.44 -9.39
C THR A 88 19.20 1.29 -7.99
N LEU A 89 19.92 0.59 -7.10
CA LEU A 89 19.48 0.41 -5.71
C LEU A 89 19.39 1.75 -4.96
N LEU A 90 20.39 2.62 -5.14
CA LEU A 90 20.42 3.95 -4.53
C LEU A 90 19.30 4.83 -5.08
N LYS A 91 19.02 4.77 -6.38
CA LYS A 91 17.92 5.50 -7.01
C LYS A 91 16.55 5.01 -6.52
N ILE A 92 16.38 3.70 -6.28
CA ILE A 92 15.17 3.14 -5.67
C ILE A 92 15.02 3.64 -4.23
N GLU A 93 16.10 3.64 -3.44
CA GLU A 93 16.10 4.09 -2.04
C GLU A 93 15.75 5.59 -1.93
N GLN A 94 16.24 6.41 -2.84
CA GLN A 94 15.98 7.85 -2.90
C GLN A 94 14.71 8.21 -3.66
N GLY A 95 14.08 7.26 -4.31
CA GLY A 95 12.86 7.43 -5.10
C GLY A 95 11.71 7.98 -4.25
N LYS A 96 10.99 8.96 -4.78
CA LYS A 96 9.78 9.49 -4.12
C LYS A 96 8.70 8.42 -4.06
N ILE A 97 7.85 8.53 -3.05
CA ILE A 97 6.69 7.68 -2.91
C ILE A 97 5.54 8.30 -3.70
N LYS A 98 5.05 7.59 -4.71
CA LYS A 98 3.90 7.98 -5.55
C LYS A 98 2.92 6.83 -5.66
N PRO A 99 1.60 7.10 -5.64
CA PRO A 99 0.61 6.06 -5.89
C PRO A 99 0.67 5.60 -7.36
N SER A 100 0.50 4.30 -7.59
CA SER A 100 0.46 3.75 -8.95
C SER A 100 -0.80 4.19 -9.71
N LYS A 101 -0.73 4.23 -11.04
CA LYS A 101 -1.89 4.50 -11.90
C LYS A 101 -3.02 3.49 -11.65
N GLN A 102 -2.68 2.22 -11.43
CA GLN A 102 -3.66 1.18 -11.12
C GLN A 102 -4.44 1.49 -9.82
N LEU A 103 -3.78 2.06 -8.80
CA LEU A 103 -4.45 2.49 -7.57
C LEU A 103 -5.41 3.65 -7.83
N GLN A 104 -4.97 4.64 -8.61
CA GLN A 104 -5.81 5.79 -8.99
C GLN A 104 -7.06 5.34 -9.76
N ASP A 105 -6.89 4.50 -10.76
CA ASP A 105 -8.00 3.96 -11.57
C ASP A 105 -8.97 3.14 -10.72
N ALA A 106 -8.46 2.34 -9.78
CA ALA A 106 -9.28 1.52 -8.89
C ALA A 106 -10.13 2.39 -7.94
N LEU A 107 -9.54 3.44 -7.36
CA LEU A 107 -10.28 4.38 -6.51
C LEU A 107 -11.31 5.17 -7.31
N ALA A 108 -10.96 5.65 -8.49
CA ALA A 108 -11.87 6.34 -9.38
C ALA A 108 -13.07 5.45 -9.77
N ASN A 109 -12.82 4.18 -10.06
CA ASN A 109 -13.88 3.21 -10.39
C ASN A 109 -14.77 2.89 -9.18
N MET A 110 -14.21 2.83 -7.98
CA MET A 110 -14.98 2.63 -6.75
C MET A 110 -15.98 3.78 -6.53
N LEU A 111 -15.60 5.01 -6.86
CA LEU A 111 -16.45 6.18 -6.70
C LEU A 111 -17.49 6.33 -7.82
N LYS A 112 -17.13 5.92 -9.05
CA LYS A 112 -18.01 6.04 -10.20
C LYS A 112 -19.30 5.24 -10.04
N GLY A 113 -20.43 5.92 -10.18
CA GLY A 113 -21.75 5.30 -10.15
C GLY A 113 -22.20 4.80 -8.78
N ASN A 114 -21.43 5.02 -7.72
CA ASN A 114 -21.79 4.63 -6.38
C ASN A 114 -22.44 5.83 -5.66
N GLN A 115 -23.77 5.80 -5.51
CA GLN A 115 -24.54 6.87 -4.88
C GLN A 115 -24.12 7.12 -3.41
N GLU A 116 -23.55 6.14 -2.74
CA GLU A 116 -23.07 6.28 -1.35
C GLU A 116 -21.96 7.33 -1.21
N PHE A 117 -21.23 7.64 -2.29
CA PHE A 117 -20.11 8.58 -2.29
C PHE A 117 -20.41 9.93 -2.97
N VAL A 118 -21.66 10.19 -3.32
CA VAL A 118 -22.07 11.49 -3.84
C VAL A 118 -22.11 12.50 -2.71
N MET A 119 -21.32 13.57 -2.85
CA MET A 119 -21.26 14.64 -1.83
C MET A 119 -22.40 15.65 -2.02
N LEU A 120 -22.98 16.06 -0.90
CA LEU A 120 -23.91 17.22 -0.82
C LEU A 120 -23.11 18.53 -0.90
N ASP A 121 -23.78 19.63 -1.19
CA ASP A 121 -23.11 20.91 -1.42
C ASP A 121 -22.29 21.40 -0.21
N GLU A 122 -22.81 21.25 1.00
CA GLU A 122 -22.07 21.57 2.23
C GLU A 122 -20.80 20.70 2.39
N GLN A 123 -20.88 19.43 2.02
CA GLN A 123 -19.73 18.51 2.05
C GLN A 123 -18.69 18.89 1.00
N LYS A 124 -19.10 19.38 -0.18
CA LYS A 124 -18.19 19.86 -1.23
C LYS A 124 -17.37 21.05 -0.76
N VAL A 125 -17.98 21.99 -0.04
CA VAL A 125 -17.26 23.16 0.52
C VAL A 125 -16.14 22.72 1.46
N VAL A 126 -16.42 21.76 2.36
CA VAL A 126 -15.42 21.19 3.26
C VAL A 126 -14.33 20.45 2.47
N TYR A 127 -14.73 19.63 1.51
CA TYR A 127 -13.83 18.87 0.63
C TYR A 127 -12.86 19.80 -0.12
N GLU A 128 -13.36 20.85 -0.78
CA GLU A 128 -12.54 21.83 -1.50
C GLU A 128 -11.57 22.56 -0.58
N SER A 129 -12.04 22.99 0.59
CA SER A 129 -11.21 23.65 1.59
C SER A 129 -10.03 22.76 2.03
N ILE A 130 -10.25 21.45 2.24
CA ILE A 130 -9.21 20.52 2.63
C ILE A 130 -8.20 20.32 1.48
N LEU A 131 -8.69 20.24 0.24
CA LEU A 131 -7.80 20.14 -0.93
C LEU A 131 -6.91 21.38 -1.07
N ASP A 132 -7.44 22.56 -0.85
CA ASP A 132 -6.67 23.81 -0.90
C ASP A 132 -5.58 23.83 0.20
N TYR A 133 -5.90 23.43 1.41
CA TYR A 133 -4.92 23.29 2.48
C TYR A 133 -3.85 22.25 2.16
N SER A 134 -4.23 21.14 1.56
CA SER A 134 -3.26 20.12 1.12
C SER A 134 -2.29 20.68 0.06
N CYS A 135 -2.80 21.42 -0.92
CA CYS A 135 -1.99 22.10 -1.91
C CYS A 135 -1.04 23.15 -1.29
N GLN A 136 -1.52 23.89 -0.28
CA GLN A 136 -0.69 24.85 0.44
C GLN A 136 0.44 24.14 1.23
N CYS A 137 0.14 23.01 1.88
CA CYS A 137 1.15 22.21 2.58
C CYS A 137 2.29 21.76 1.65
N GLN A 138 1.95 21.36 0.42
CA GLN A 138 2.94 20.95 -0.57
C GLN A 138 3.83 22.14 -1.03
N LYS A 139 3.25 23.34 -1.15
CA LYS A 139 3.96 24.53 -1.60
C LYS A 139 4.90 25.10 -0.53
N ASP A 140 4.44 25.16 0.72
CA ASP A 140 5.17 25.81 1.81
C ASP A 140 5.88 24.85 2.77
N GLY A 141 5.69 23.53 2.58
CA GLY A 141 6.29 22.47 3.39
C GLY A 141 5.82 22.43 4.85
N LYS A 142 4.79 23.21 5.21
CA LYS A 142 4.29 23.28 6.58
C LYS A 142 3.27 22.17 6.84
N LYS A 143 3.40 21.52 7.99
CA LYS A 143 2.41 20.55 8.45
C LYS A 143 1.17 21.25 8.98
N ARG A 144 0.02 20.77 8.58
CA ARG A 144 -1.29 21.23 9.05
C ARG A 144 -2.13 20.07 9.56
N THR A 145 -2.86 20.29 10.62
CA THR A 145 -3.89 19.37 11.11
C THR A 145 -5.23 20.05 10.89
N ILE A 146 -6.11 19.38 10.15
CA ILE A 146 -7.46 19.86 9.86
C ILE A 146 -8.43 18.95 10.61
N ILE A 147 -9.29 19.53 11.43
CA ILE A 147 -10.31 18.82 12.18
C ILE A 147 -11.65 19.09 11.50
N VAL A 148 -12.31 18.03 11.05
CA VAL A 148 -13.67 18.09 10.48
C VAL A 148 -14.65 17.56 11.51
N GLU A 149 -15.45 18.44 12.06
CA GLU A 149 -16.48 18.10 13.03
C GLU A 149 -17.85 17.99 12.37
N GLY A 150 -18.65 17.05 12.84
CA GLY A 150 -20.01 16.85 12.37
C GLY A 150 -20.70 15.72 13.11
N GLY A 151 -22.01 15.79 13.21
CA GLY A 151 -22.85 14.77 13.85
C GLY A 151 -22.81 13.41 13.15
N PRO A 152 -23.43 12.38 13.71
CA PRO A 152 -23.63 11.09 13.04
C PRO A 152 -24.39 11.29 11.72
N GLY A 153 -23.99 10.57 10.68
CA GLY A 153 -24.67 10.60 9.37
C GLY A 153 -24.42 11.85 8.51
N THR A 154 -23.59 12.81 8.94
CA THR A 154 -23.28 14.03 8.15
C THR A 154 -22.34 13.80 6.97
N GLY A 155 -21.91 12.56 6.73
CA GLY A 155 -21.09 12.19 5.58
C GLY A 155 -19.59 12.45 5.72
N LYS A 156 -19.04 12.56 6.94
CA LYS A 156 -17.60 12.71 7.16
C LYS A 156 -16.76 11.65 6.42
N THR A 157 -17.20 10.41 6.48
CA THR A 157 -16.54 9.29 5.77
C THR A 157 -16.64 9.43 4.25
N VAL A 158 -17.75 10.00 3.74
CA VAL A 158 -17.91 10.29 2.30
C VAL A 158 -16.86 11.30 1.86
N ILE A 159 -16.67 12.38 2.62
CA ILE A 159 -15.63 13.38 2.36
C ILE A 159 -14.24 12.72 2.40
N ALA A 160 -13.95 11.91 3.42
CA ALA A 160 -12.66 11.25 3.58
C ALA A 160 -12.33 10.32 2.40
N ILE A 161 -13.28 9.54 1.91
CA ILE A 161 -13.08 8.63 0.76
C ILE A 161 -12.90 9.40 -0.56
N ASN A 162 -13.66 10.46 -0.77
CA ASN A 162 -13.47 11.33 -1.94
C ASN A 162 -12.09 12.02 -1.89
N LEU A 163 -11.66 12.51 -0.73
CA LEU A 163 -10.33 13.06 -0.54
C LEU A 163 -9.23 12.03 -0.81
N LEU A 164 -9.41 10.79 -0.32
CA LEU A 164 -8.47 9.71 -0.56
C LEU A 164 -8.25 9.50 -2.06
N ALA A 165 -9.33 9.44 -2.84
CA ALA A 165 -9.26 9.25 -4.28
C ALA A 165 -8.60 10.46 -4.98
N GLU A 166 -9.04 11.68 -4.66
CA GLU A 166 -8.53 12.89 -5.31
C GLU A 166 -7.06 13.17 -4.98
N LEU A 167 -6.65 13.03 -3.72
CA LEU A 167 -5.25 13.22 -3.33
C LEU A 167 -4.35 12.13 -3.94
N THR A 168 -4.85 10.90 -4.05
CA THR A 168 -4.17 9.83 -4.76
C THR A 168 -4.02 10.15 -6.26
N ASN A 169 -5.07 10.69 -6.90
CA ASN A 169 -5.00 11.16 -8.30
C ASN A 169 -4.00 12.31 -8.49
N ARG A 170 -3.81 13.14 -7.47
CA ARG A 170 -2.79 14.21 -7.44
C ARG A 170 -1.39 13.70 -7.09
N MET A 171 -1.17 12.39 -7.13
CA MET A 171 0.12 11.75 -6.84
C MET A 171 0.63 11.96 -5.41
N GLN A 172 -0.26 12.23 -4.45
CA GLN A 172 0.11 12.29 -3.04
C GLN A 172 0.08 10.91 -2.40
N PHE A 173 1.04 10.63 -1.53
CA PHE A 173 1.03 9.42 -0.72
C PHE A 173 0.08 9.58 0.46
N VAL A 174 -1.14 9.08 0.29
CA VAL A 174 -2.24 9.20 1.25
C VAL A 174 -2.55 7.86 1.89
N GLN A 175 -2.86 7.88 3.17
CA GLN A 175 -3.38 6.70 3.88
C GLN A 175 -4.67 7.05 4.62
N TYR A 176 -5.66 6.17 4.50
CA TYR A 176 -6.89 6.22 5.28
C TYR A 176 -6.73 5.38 6.54
N VAL A 177 -6.98 6.00 7.67
CA VAL A 177 -6.79 5.39 8.99
C VAL A 177 -8.12 5.36 9.73
N SER A 178 -8.49 4.19 10.23
CA SER A 178 -9.64 4.06 11.10
C SER A 178 -9.36 3.02 12.19
N LYS A 179 -9.74 3.32 13.43
CA LYS A 179 -9.69 2.36 14.53
C LYS A 179 -10.68 1.22 14.28
N ASN A 180 -11.85 1.51 13.71
CA ASN A 180 -12.85 0.50 13.39
C ASN A 180 -12.43 -0.30 12.13
N ALA A 181 -12.39 -1.63 12.27
CA ALA A 181 -12.03 -2.51 11.17
C ALA A 181 -13.15 -2.65 10.11
N ALA A 182 -14.42 -2.49 10.49
CA ALA A 182 -15.55 -2.77 9.62
C ALA A 182 -15.58 -1.88 8.34
N PRO A 183 -15.50 -0.54 8.41
CA PRO A 183 -15.45 0.29 7.21
C PRO A 183 -14.24 -0.04 6.32
N ARG A 184 -13.07 -0.24 6.92
CA ARG A 184 -11.86 -0.66 6.19
C ARG A 184 -12.09 -1.92 5.39
N THR A 185 -12.65 -2.95 6.00
CA THR A 185 -12.91 -4.23 5.36
C THR A 185 -13.85 -4.09 4.17
N VAL A 186 -14.88 -3.24 4.28
CA VAL A 186 -15.81 -2.97 3.18
C VAL A 186 -15.09 -2.30 2.01
N TYR A 187 -14.28 -1.27 2.25
CA TYR A 187 -13.53 -0.59 1.19
C TYR A 187 -12.47 -1.50 0.57
N GLN A 188 -11.76 -2.26 1.41
CA GLN A 188 -10.83 -3.27 0.94
C GLN A 188 -11.52 -4.32 0.06
N PHE A 189 -12.73 -4.74 0.41
CA PHE A 189 -13.50 -5.68 -0.40
C PHE A 189 -13.93 -5.07 -1.75
N LYS A 190 -14.41 -3.83 -1.76
CA LYS A 190 -14.81 -3.12 -3.00
C LYS A 190 -13.63 -2.95 -3.98
N LEU A 191 -12.42 -2.81 -3.46
CA LEU A 191 -11.20 -2.65 -4.28
C LEU A 191 -10.55 -3.97 -4.71
N LYS A 192 -10.84 -5.09 -4.04
CA LYS A 192 -10.24 -6.41 -4.33
C LYS A 192 -10.41 -6.88 -5.78
N GLY A 193 -11.49 -6.51 -6.45
CA GLY A 193 -11.74 -6.86 -7.85
C GLY A 193 -10.83 -6.12 -8.84
N HIS A 194 -10.20 -5.03 -8.41
CA HIS A 194 -9.43 -4.13 -9.26
C HIS A 194 -7.94 -4.06 -8.88
N MET A 195 -7.58 -4.54 -7.68
CA MET A 195 -6.23 -4.41 -7.13
C MET A 195 -5.78 -5.63 -6.34
N LYS A 196 -4.46 -5.82 -6.25
CA LYS A 196 -3.85 -6.82 -5.36
C LYS A 196 -4.09 -6.41 -3.90
N LYS A 197 -4.34 -7.39 -3.03
CA LYS A 197 -4.67 -7.19 -1.61
C LYS A 197 -3.69 -6.29 -0.88
N ASN A 198 -2.39 -6.42 -1.13
CA ASN A 198 -1.35 -5.65 -0.42
C ASN A 198 -1.38 -4.15 -0.75
N SER A 199 -1.70 -3.79 -2.00
CA SER A 199 -1.84 -2.36 -2.37
C SER A 199 -3.01 -1.74 -1.60
N VAL A 200 -4.10 -2.49 -1.47
CA VAL A 200 -5.27 -2.07 -0.69
C VAL A 200 -4.94 -2.02 0.81
N ASP A 201 -4.20 -2.99 1.35
CA ASP A 201 -3.78 -3.02 2.76
C ASP A 201 -2.80 -1.87 3.11
N ASN A 202 -2.06 -1.36 2.12
CA ASN A 202 -1.20 -0.18 2.30
C ASN A 202 -1.99 1.13 2.30
N LEU A 203 -3.10 1.18 1.61
CA LEU A 203 -3.97 2.36 1.57
C LEU A 203 -4.82 2.51 2.84
N PHE A 204 -5.30 1.40 3.39
CA PHE A 204 -6.19 1.36 4.56
C PHE A 204 -5.48 0.77 5.76
N LYS A 205 -5.16 1.62 6.73
CA LYS A 205 -4.42 1.25 7.95
C LYS A 205 -5.28 1.32 9.21
N GLY A 206 -4.90 0.55 10.22
CA GLY A 206 -5.41 0.72 11.57
C GLY A 206 -4.60 1.77 12.35
N SER A 207 -5.19 2.40 13.35
CA SER A 207 -4.49 3.41 14.18
C SER A 207 -3.21 2.87 14.83
N GLY A 208 -3.17 1.60 15.19
CA GLY A 208 -1.97 0.96 15.76
C GLY A 208 -0.78 0.82 14.80
N SER A 209 -0.96 1.05 13.50
CA SER A 209 0.12 0.95 12.51
C SER A 209 1.15 2.08 12.61
N TYR A 210 0.88 3.12 13.40
CA TYR A 210 1.72 4.33 13.48
C TYR A 210 2.45 4.50 14.81
N THR A 211 2.30 3.58 15.75
CA THR A 211 2.97 3.66 17.08
C THR A 211 4.49 3.71 16.97
N GLU A 212 5.06 3.04 15.97
CA GLU A 212 6.50 2.99 15.72
C GLU A 212 6.87 3.52 14.32
N ALA A 213 5.94 4.20 13.64
CA ALA A 213 6.18 4.71 12.30
C ALA A 213 7.24 5.82 12.30
N PRO A 214 8.17 5.83 11.32
CA PRO A 214 9.13 6.91 11.17
C PRO A 214 8.44 8.26 10.95
N ARG A 215 9.08 9.32 11.38
CA ARG A 215 8.58 10.69 11.12
C ARG A 215 8.53 10.94 9.61
N ASN A 216 7.45 11.56 9.14
CA ASN A 216 7.23 11.89 7.73
C ASN A 216 7.11 10.68 6.78
N SER A 217 6.71 9.52 7.28
CA SER A 217 6.51 8.32 6.46
C SER A 217 5.28 8.40 5.53
N VAL A 218 4.40 9.37 5.73
CA VAL A 218 3.18 9.59 4.93
C VAL A 218 3.02 11.09 4.68
N GLU A 219 2.61 11.48 3.48
CA GLU A 219 2.36 12.89 3.15
C GLU A 219 1.02 13.36 3.71
N THR A 220 -0.02 12.54 3.57
CA THR A 220 -1.36 12.89 4.07
C THR A 220 -1.99 11.69 4.79
N LEU A 221 -2.50 11.95 5.98
CA LEU A 221 -3.23 11.01 6.81
C LEU A 221 -4.70 11.44 6.91
N LEU A 222 -5.62 10.59 6.48
CA LEU A 222 -7.06 10.79 6.64
C LEU A 222 -7.53 9.91 7.79
N ALA A 223 -7.62 10.48 8.99
CA ALA A 223 -8.08 9.74 10.17
C ALA A 223 -9.60 9.87 10.31
N ASP A 224 -10.31 8.77 10.09
CA ASP A 224 -11.75 8.69 10.29
C ASP A 224 -12.05 8.14 11.69
N GLU A 225 -13.12 8.66 12.31
CA GLU A 225 -13.51 8.31 13.69
C GLU A 225 -12.39 8.61 14.73
N ALA A 226 -11.68 9.75 14.58
CA ALA A 226 -10.53 10.11 15.40
C ALA A 226 -10.84 10.33 16.89
N HIS A 227 -12.12 10.41 17.26
CA HIS A 227 -12.59 10.59 18.64
C HIS A 227 -12.65 9.26 19.45
N ARG A 228 -12.33 8.11 18.87
CA ARG A 228 -12.42 6.78 19.51
C ARG A 228 -11.08 6.24 19.98
#